data_fb3f0580bbd7ec116d512077c8840286
#
_entry.id   fb3f0580bbd7ec116d512077c8840286
#
_cell.length_a   1.000
_cell.length_b   1.000
_cell.length_c   1.000
_cell.angle_alpha   90.00
_cell.angle_beta   90.00
_cell.angle_gamma   90.00
#
_symmetry.space_group_name_H-M   'P 1'
#
loop_
_entity.id
_entity.type
_entity.pdbx_description
1 polymer ?
#
loop_
_entity_poly.entity_id
_entity_poly.type
_entity_poly.pdbx_seq_one_letter_code
_entity_poly.pdbx_strand_id
1 'polypeptide(L)'
;TIGGQVLYDKAGTIAMTATHIMPAINYHKSLSEDKNMYLSLGFMGGWVQRSIDRSKITTNNQFDGTGFNPGLSTGETFLRNTYSYLDGSVGMSFNTQIGENTDNNIYLGVAYHHFNKATKVSFYGNPNYEMIPKWVGSLGVRLNMGEYSFFTLLADYTKQGVFTETLAGALYSWKLDDIEDPKYI
;
A
#
# COMPACT_ATOMS: atom_id res chain seq x y z
N THR A 1 3.80 11.06 16.35
CA THR A 1 3.06 11.63 15.21
C THR A 1 1.73 10.92 15.06
N ILE A 2 0.67 11.69 14.74
CA ILE A 2 -0.66 11.16 14.41
C ILE A 2 -0.96 11.55 12.97
N GLY A 3 -1.56 10.66 12.23
CA GLY A 3 -1.95 10.84 10.84
C GLY A 3 -3.19 10.03 10.48
N GLY A 4 -3.54 10.03 9.22
CA GLY A 4 -4.64 9.22 8.71
C GLY A 4 -4.68 9.23 7.20
N GLN A 5 -5.36 8.23 6.66
CA GLN A 5 -5.60 8.06 5.23
C GLN A 5 -7.10 7.94 5.01
N VAL A 6 -7.61 8.67 4.04
CA VAL A 6 -8.94 8.46 3.46
C VAL A 6 -8.74 8.16 1.99
N LEU A 7 -9.22 7.01 1.55
CA LEU A 7 -9.19 6.59 0.15
C LEU A 7 -10.61 6.29 -0.29
N TYR A 8 -11.00 6.84 -1.44
CA TYR A 8 -12.19 6.45 -2.18
C TYR A 8 -11.78 6.08 -3.60
N ASP A 9 -12.03 4.85 -3.97
CA ASP A 9 -11.76 4.33 -5.30
C ASP A 9 -13.05 3.80 -5.93
N LYS A 10 -13.22 4.03 -7.23
CA LYS A 10 -14.34 3.52 -8.02
C LYS A 10 -13.82 3.01 -9.34
N ALA A 11 -13.92 1.72 -9.56
CA ALA A 11 -13.33 1.05 -10.71
C ALA A 11 -14.31 0.11 -11.43
N GLY A 12 -14.03 -0.09 -12.71
CA GLY A 12 -14.70 -1.05 -13.56
C GLY A 12 -16.15 -0.67 -13.96
N THR A 13 -16.69 -1.42 -14.92
CA THR A 13 -18.05 -1.25 -15.44
C THR A 13 -19.11 -1.51 -14.37
N ILE A 14 -18.84 -2.41 -13.43
CA ILE A 14 -19.72 -2.76 -12.30
C ILE A 14 -19.71 -1.70 -11.19
N ALA A 15 -19.01 -0.58 -11.39
CA ALA A 15 -18.87 0.49 -10.42
C ALA A 15 -18.47 -0.04 -9.02
N MET A 16 -17.47 -0.96 -8.98
CA MET A 16 -16.92 -1.41 -7.70
C MET A 16 -16.34 -0.20 -6.98
N THR A 17 -16.79 0.05 -5.76
CA THR A 17 -16.25 1.10 -4.91
C THR A 17 -15.50 0.51 -3.71
N ALA A 18 -14.43 1.17 -3.33
CA ALA A 18 -13.69 0.89 -2.10
C ALA A 18 -13.49 2.20 -1.33
N THR A 19 -13.93 2.23 -0.08
CA THR A 19 -13.73 3.35 0.83
C THR A 19 -12.92 2.88 2.02
N HIS A 20 -11.81 3.58 2.32
CA HIS A 20 -10.95 3.29 3.46
C HIS A 20 -10.84 4.53 4.32
N ILE A 21 -11.00 4.39 5.62
CA ILE A 21 -10.77 5.43 6.63
C ILE A 21 -9.86 4.83 7.68
N MET A 22 -8.58 5.24 7.64
CA MET A 22 -7.49 4.58 8.37
C MET A 22 -6.69 5.61 9.17
N PRO A 23 -7.06 5.91 10.42
CA PRO A 23 -6.19 6.63 11.35
C PRO A 23 -4.90 5.86 11.61
N ALA A 24 -3.82 6.62 11.85
CA ALA A 24 -2.50 6.08 12.09
C ALA A 24 -1.80 6.81 13.25
N ILE A 25 -1.01 6.08 14.01
CA ILE A 25 -0.10 6.62 15.01
C ILE A 25 1.30 6.10 14.74
N ASN A 26 2.29 6.96 14.94
CA ASN A 26 3.69 6.60 14.80
C ASN A 26 4.49 7.10 16.01
N TYR A 27 5.27 6.22 16.59
CA TYR A 27 6.27 6.53 17.61
C TYR A 27 7.65 6.54 16.95
N HIS A 28 8.35 7.63 17.09
CA HIS A 28 9.68 7.85 16.53
C HIS A 28 10.66 8.10 17.64
N LYS A 29 11.77 7.34 17.68
CA LYS A 29 12.79 7.44 18.70
C LYS A 29 14.16 7.63 18.06
N SER A 30 14.89 8.65 18.50
CA SER A 30 16.33 8.76 18.24
C SER A 30 17.07 7.72 19.08
N LEU A 31 17.92 6.94 18.44
CA LEU A 31 18.82 5.98 19.09
C LEU A 31 20.24 6.54 19.22
N SER A 32 20.65 7.42 18.28
CA SER A 32 21.91 8.15 18.32
C SER A 32 21.76 9.42 17.48
N GLU A 33 22.04 10.57 18.09
CA GLU A 33 22.03 11.85 17.40
C GLU A 33 23.25 12.00 16.50
N ASP A 34 24.41 11.54 16.94
CA ASP A 34 25.68 11.64 16.20
C ASP A 34 25.65 10.88 14.86
N LYS A 35 24.86 9.80 14.79
CA LYS A 35 24.73 8.95 13.59
C LYS A 35 23.39 9.12 12.88
N ASN A 36 22.59 10.13 13.26
CA ASN A 36 21.24 10.31 12.73
C ASN A 36 20.46 8.98 12.72
N MET A 37 20.54 8.21 13.82
CA MET A 37 19.98 6.88 13.93
C MET A 37 18.60 6.94 14.57
N TYR A 38 17.59 6.47 13.84
CA TYR A 38 16.20 6.54 14.26
C TYR A 38 15.49 5.20 14.09
N LEU A 39 14.66 4.88 15.07
CA LEU A 39 13.71 3.77 15.00
C LEU A 39 12.30 4.32 15.06
N SER A 40 11.45 3.88 14.13
CA SER A 40 10.05 4.26 14.11
C SER A 40 9.17 3.02 14.19
N LEU A 41 8.10 3.10 14.98
CA LEU A 41 7.06 2.08 15.09
C LEU A 41 5.73 2.72 14.70
N GLY A 42 5.07 2.17 13.70
CA GLY A 42 3.80 2.64 13.17
C GLY A 42 2.68 1.63 13.37
N PHE A 43 1.52 2.13 13.71
CA PHE A 43 0.28 1.38 13.76
C PHE A 43 -0.79 2.15 12.99
N MET A 44 -1.51 1.44 12.12
CA MET A 44 -2.64 1.98 11.38
C MET A 44 -3.80 0.99 11.48
N GLY A 45 -4.99 1.49 11.75
CA GLY A 45 -6.17 0.64 11.80
C GLY A 45 -7.43 1.46 11.58
N GLY A 46 -8.40 0.87 10.90
CA GLY A 46 -9.61 1.60 10.57
C GLY A 46 -10.64 0.75 9.87
N TRP A 47 -11.54 1.43 9.20
CA TRP A 47 -12.71 0.86 8.56
C TRP A 47 -12.57 0.87 7.04
N VAL A 48 -12.95 -0.26 6.45
CA VAL A 48 -12.97 -0.47 5.00
C VAL A 48 -14.37 -0.92 4.59
N GLN A 49 -14.90 -0.30 3.54
CA GLN A 49 -16.15 -0.70 2.90
C GLN A 49 -15.92 -0.96 1.41
N ARG A 50 -16.52 -2.02 0.91
CA ARG A 50 -16.58 -2.31 -0.53
C ARG A 50 -18.03 -2.51 -0.96
N SER A 51 -18.38 -1.97 -2.14
CA SER A 51 -19.68 -2.17 -2.75
C SER A 51 -19.60 -2.38 -4.25
N ILE A 52 -20.63 -3.04 -4.81
CA ILE A 52 -20.81 -3.26 -6.24
C ILE A 52 -22.22 -2.86 -6.65
N ASP A 53 -22.36 -2.39 -7.89
CA ASP A 53 -23.66 -2.15 -8.53
C ASP A 53 -24.05 -3.38 -9.38
N ARG A 54 -24.91 -4.22 -8.84
CA ARG A 54 -25.33 -5.45 -9.53
C ARG A 54 -26.06 -5.19 -10.83
N SER A 55 -26.72 -4.06 -10.97
CA SER A 55 -27.49 -3.73 -12.20
C SER A 55 -26.57 -3.56 -13.42
N LYS A 56 -25.27 -3.34 -13.16
CA LYS A 56 -24.24 -3.15 -14.19
C LYS A 56 -23.43 -4.41 -14.50
N ILE A 57 -23.77 -5.53 -13.85
CA ILE A 57 -23.07 -6.79 -14.10
C ILE A 57 -23.63 -7.41 -15.38
N THR A 58 -22.73 -7.70 -16.30
CA THR A 58 -23.02 -8.44 -17.52
C THR A 58 -22.10 -9.64 -17.64
N THR A 59 -22.62 -10.77 -18.08
CA THR A 59 -21.87 -12.02 -18.20
C THR A 59 -22.16 -12.73 -19.52
N ASN A 60 -21.33 -13.69 -19.86
CA ASN A 60 -21.52 -14.53 -21.05
C ASN A 60 -22.83 -15.35 -21.01
N ASN A 61 -23.38 -15.60 -19.83
CA ASN A 61 -24.68 -16.29 -19.68
C ASN A 61 -25.86 -15.50 -20.25
N GLN A 62 -25.65 -14.21 -20.52
CA GLN A 62 -26.65 -13.31 -21.13
C GLN A 62 -26.53 -13.25 -22.65
N PHE A 63 -25.81 -14.20 -23.28
CA PHE A 63 -25.74 -14.37 -24.71
C PHE A 63 -26.75 -15.45 -25.14
N ASP A 64 -27.71 -15.10 -26.03
CA ASP A 64 -28.79 -15.99 -26.46
C ASP A 64 -28.52 -16.72 -27.78
N GLY A 65 -27.28 -16.64 -28.28
CA GLY A 65 -26.87 -17.24 -29.55
C GLY A 65 -26.82 -16.26 -30.72
N THR A 66 -27.49 -15.12 -30.58
CA THR A 66 -27.55 -14.04 -31.60
C THR A 66 -26.97 -12.72 -31.07
N GLY A 67 -27.09 -12.47 -29.77
CA GLY A 67 -26.61 -11.24 -29.14
C GLY A 67 -26.74 -11.24 -27.63
N PHE A 68 -26.43 -10.08 -27.05
CA PHE A 68 -26.61 -9.83 -25.63
C PHE A 68 -28.11 -9.62 -25.32
N ASN A 69 -28.64 -10.41 -24.39
CA ASN A 69 -30.01 -10.34 -23.93
C ASN A 69 -30.06 -10.04 -22.43
N PRO A 70 -30.40 -8.79 -22.01
CA PRO A 70 -30.45 -8.40 -20.60
C PRO A 70 -31.55 -9.10 -19.79
N GLY A 71 -32.51 -9.76 -20.46
CA GLY A 71 -33.54 -10.56 -19.80
C GLY A 71 -33.06 -11.92 -19.29
N LEU A 72 -31.90 -12.38 -19.73
CA LEU A 72 -31.30 -13.61 -19.24
C LEU A 72 -30.55 -13.37 -17.89
N SER A 73 -30.56 -14.41 -17.06
CA SER A 73 -29.83 -14.38 -15.79
C SER A 73 -28.32 -14.23 -16.03
N THR A 74 -27.67 -13.43 -15.23
CA THR A 74 -26.21 -13.31 -15.21
C THR A 74 -25.51 -14.60 -14.77
N GLY A 75 -26.23 -15.51 -14.09
CA GLY A 75 -25.67 -16.72 -13.47
C GLY A 75 -24.90 -16.46 -12.19
N GLU A 76 -24.68 -15.20 -11.81
CA GLU A 76 -23.98 -14.82 -10.60
C GLU A 76 -24.94 -14.69 -9.41
N THR A 77 -24.54 -15.26 -8.27
CA THR A 77 -25.34 -15.19 -7.04
C THR A 77 -24.56 -14.46 -5.96
N PHE A 78 -24.87 -13.18 -5.78
CA PHE A 78 -24.31 -12.36 -4.72
C PHE A 78 -25.22 -12.34 -3.51
N LEU A 79 -24.70 -12.63 -2.34
CA LEU A 79 -25.46 -12.56 -1.09
C LEU A 79 -25.64 -11.10 -0.63
N ARG A 80 -24.68 -10.26 -0.92
CA ARG A 80 -24.68 -8.83 -0.53
C ARG A 80 -24.08 -7.93 -1.60
N ASN A 81 -24.54 -6.68 -1.64
CA ASN A 81 -24.00 -5.66 -2.56
C ASN A 81 -22.87 -4.86 -1.90
N THR A 82 -22.82 -4.87 -0.58
CA THR A 82 -21.87 -4.11 0.23
C THR A 82 -21.43 -4.96 1.40
N TYR A 83 -20.15 -4.89 1.72
CA TYR A 83 -19.60 -5.41 2.95
C TYR A 83 -18.56 -4.43 3.53
N SER A 84 -18.40 -4.48 4.84
CA SER A 84 -17.40 -3.68 5.56
C SER A 84 -16.69 -4.53 6.59
N TYR A 85 -15.47 -4.13 6.91
CA TYR A 85 -14.64 -4.80 7.90
C TYR A 85 -13.66 -3.79 8.53
N LEU A 86 -13.13 -4.15 9.68
CA LEU A 86 -11.99 -3.46 10.26
C LEU A 86 -10.71 -4.04 9.69
N ASP A 87 -9.75 -3.19 9.42
CA ASP A 87 -8.43 -3.58 8.94
C ASP A 87 -7.35 -2.95 9.81
N GLY A 88 -6.21 -3.63 9.93
CA GLY A 88 -5.11 -3.16 10.74
C GLY A 88 -3.76 -3.51 10.14
N SER A 89 -2.80 -2.62 10.37
CA SER A 89 -1.42 -2.74 9.91
C SER A 89 -0.46 -2.26 10.99
N VAL A 90 0.69 -2.91 11.07
CA VAL A 90 1.79 -2.50 11.94
C VAL A 90 3.07 -2.50 11.12
N GLY A 91 3.95 -1.56 11.42
CA GLY A 91 5.23 -1.46 10.73
C GLY A 91 6.32 -0.90 11.63
N MET A 92 7.54 -1.17 11.23
CA MET A 92 8.75 -0.66 11.86
C MET A 92 9.69 -0.18 10.77
N SER A 93 10.37 0.93 11.02
CA SER A 93 11.44 1.40 10.15
C SER A 93 12.65 1.83 10.96
N PHE A 94 13.80 1.59 10.38
CA PHE A 94 15.11 1.98 10.90
C PHE A 94 15.81 2.83 9.84
N ASN A 95 16.35 3.95 10.27
CA ASN A 95 17.14 4.85 9.43
C ASN A 95 18.44 5.18 10.17
N THR A 96 19.55 5.20 9.45
CA THR A 96 20.84 5.63 10.01
C THR A 96 21.74 6.20 8.91
N GLN A 97 22.60 7.13 9.32
CA GLN A 97 23.69 7.62 8.50
C GLN A 97 24.73 6.52 8.24
N ILE A 98 25.34 6.55 7.06
CA ILE A 98 26.44 5.66 6.66
C ILE A 98 27.73 6.47 6.51
N GLY A 99 28.77 6.08 7.25
CA GLY A 99 30.06 6.77 7.21
C GLY A 99 30.02 8.15 7.86
N GLU A 100 30.92 9.04 7.46
CA GLU A 100 31.07 10.39 8.03
C GLU A 100 30.20 11.43 7.34
N ASN A 101 29.75 11.16 6.12
CA ASN A 101 28.92 12.09 5.36
C ASN A 101 27.46 11.97 5.81
N THR A 102 26.89 13.07 6.31
CA THR A 102 25.52 13.17 6.84
C THR A 102 24.44 12.93 5.78
N ASP A 103 24.77 13.10 4.51
CA ASP A 103 23.85 12.87 3.39
C ASP A 103 23.73 11.40 2.99
N ASN A 104 24.68 10.58 3.43
CA ASN A 104 24.63 9.14 3.20
C ASN A 104 23.73 8.48 4.23
N ASN A 105 22.72 7.79 3.78
CA ASN A 105 21.86 7.09 4.70
C ASN A 105 21.35 5.75 4.17
N ILE A 106 21.00 4.86 5.09
CA ILE A 106 20.30 3.61 4.82
C ILE A 106 18.97 3.61 5.56
N TYR A 107 17.94 3.19 4.87
CA TYR A 107 16.60 2.97 5.37
C TYR A 107 16.24 1.49 5.25
N LEU A 108 15.73 0.92 6.33
CA LEU A 108 15.16 -0.43 6.38
C LEU A 108 13.75 -0.33 6.92
N GLY A 109 12.81 -0.99 6.29
CA GLY A 109 11.44 -1.03 6.73
C GLY A 109 10.85 -2.43 6.66
N VAL A 110 9.95 -2.74 7.58
CA VAL A 110 9.11 -3.92 7.53
C VAL A 110 7.70 -3.54 7.96
N ALA A 111 6.70 -4.04 7.21
CA ALA A 111 5.30 -3.84 7.55
C ALA A 111 4.52 -5.14 7.43
N TYR A 112 3.52 -5.29 8.28
CA TYR A 112 2.59 -6.40 8.31
C TYR A 112 1.17 -5.86 8.24
N HIS A 113 0.51 -6.06 7.11
CA HIS A 113 -0.84 -5.60 6.85
C HIS A 113 -1.86 -6.71 7.05
N HIS A 114 -3.11 -6.32 7.34
CA HIS A 114 -4.23 -7.24 7.53
C HIS A 114 -3.99 -8.23 8.68
N PHE A 115 -3.31 -7.79 9.75
CA PHE A 115 -2.92 -8.67 10.86
C PHE A 115 -4.14 -9.25 11.60
N ASN A 116 -5.28 -8.58 11.57
CA ASN A 116 -6.53 -9.01 12.17
C ASN A 116 -7.30 -10.05 11.33
N LYS A 117 -6.81 -10.40 10.11
CA LYS A 117 -7.40 -11.40 9.22
C LYS A 117 -8.91 -11.26 9.11
N ALA A 118 -9.39 -10.07 8.75
CA ALA A 118 -10.81 -9.77 8.69
C ALA A 118 -11.58 -10.86 7.93
N THR A 119 -12.66 -11.34 8.52
CA THR A 119 -13.52 -12.39 7.94
C THR A 119 -14.72 -11.78 7.20
N LYS A 120 -15.42 -12.60 6.41
CA LYS A 120 -16.64 -12.20 5.66
C LYS A 120 -16.38 -11.10 4.62
N VAL A 121 -15.17 -11.04 4.08
CA VAL A 121 -14.71 -10.05 3.09
C VAL A 121 -15.09 -10.45 1.66
N SER A 122 -16.32 -10.89 1.45
CA SER A 122 -16.81 -11.40 0.17
C SER A 122 -18.24 -10.96 -0.11
N PHE A 123 -18.54 -10.63 -1.38
CA PHE A 123 -19.89 -10.40 -1.87
C PHE A 123 -20.74 -11.67 -1.94
N TYR A 124 -20.10 -12.84 -2.07
CA TYR A 124 -20.75 -14.15 -2.11
C TYR A 124 -21.16 -14.68 -0.74
N GLY A 125 -20.75 -13.98 0.33
CA GLY A 125 -21.15 -14.33 1.69
C GLY A 125 -20.50 -15.60 2.27
N ASN A 126 -19.42 -16.07 1.67
CA ASN A 126 -18.68 -17.20 2.22
C ASN A 126 -18.07 -16.83 3.58
N PRO A 127 -18.49 -17.49 4.70
CA PRO A 127 -18.00 -17.17 6.03
C PRO A 127 -16.54 -17.54 6.27
N ASN A 128 -15.99 -18.44 5.46
CA ASN A 128 -14.61 -18.92 5.56
C ASN A 128 -13.61 -18.07 4.77
N TYR A 129 -14.06 -16.98 4.16
CA TYR A 129 -13.17 -16.08 3.43
C TYR A 129 -12.53 -15.11 4.41
N GLU A 130 -11.22 -15.25 4.60
CA GLU A 130 -10.40 -14.39 5.44
C GLU A 130 -9.46 -13.53 4.58
N MET A 131 -9.20 -12.31 5.04
CA MET A 131 -8.19 -11.46 4.43
C MET A 131 -6.80 -12.07 4.67
N ILE A 132 -6.08 -12.32 3.59
CA ILE A 132 -4.73 -12.87 3.67
C ILE A 132 -3.78 -11.76 4.11
N PRO A 133 -3.00 -11.95 5.19
CA PRO A 133 -2.00 -11.00 5.62
C PRO A 133 -0.94 -10.75 4.56
N LYS A 134 -0.42 -9.50 4.54
CA LYS A 134 0.61 -9.07 3.60
C LYS A 134 1.84 -8.59 4.35
N TRP A 135 3.01 -9.11 3.98
CA TRP A 135 4.32 -8.64 4.41
C TRP A 135 4.93 -7.72 3.37
N VAL A 136 5.54 -6.65 3.82
CA VAL A 136 6.32 -5.74 2.98
C VAL A 136 7.66 -5.51 3.67
N GLY A 137 8.75 -5.71 2.93
CA GLY A 137 10.10 -5.35 3.33
C GLY A 137 10.62 -4.27 2.39
N SER A 138 11.18 -3.19 2.93
CA SER A 138 11.69 -2.06 2.17
C SER A 138 13.14 -1.80 2.51
N LEU A 139 13.95 -1.50 1.51
CA LEU A 139 15.33 -1.08 1.61
C LEU A 139 15.52 0.19 0.79
N GLY A 140 16.15 1.20 1.38
CA GLY A 140 16.59 2.39 0.68
C GLY A 140 18.05 2.71 1.06
N VAL A 141 18.87 3.05 0.07
CA VAL A 141 20.24 3.50 0.28
C VAL A 141 20.45 4.77 -0.52
N ARG A 142 20.85 5.84 0.17
CA ARG A 142 21.25 7.10 -0.46
C ARG A 142 22.73 7.32 -0.23
N LEU A 143 23.44 7.56 -1.31
CA LEU A 143 24.90 7.81 -1.31
C LEU A 143 25.18 9.13 -1.97
N ASN A 144 25.89 10.00 -1.30
CA ASN A 144 26.42 11.22 -1.86
C ASN A 144 27.60 10.86 -2.79
N MET A 145 27.54 11.32 -4.03
CA MET A 145 28.53 11.06 -5.08
C MET A 145 29.45 12.28 -5.32
N GLY A 146 29.36 13.29 -4.44
CA GLY A 146 30.10 14.53 -4.53
C GLY A 146 29.25 15.72 -4.11
N GLU A 147 29.76 16.93 -4.34
CA GLU A 147 29.14 18.18 -3.88
C GLU A 147 27.75 18.44 -4.49
N TYR A 148 27.53 17.97 -5.73
CA TYR A 148 26.36 18.28 -6.52
C TYR A 148 25.48 17.09 -6.88
N SER A 149 25.82 15.88 -6.45
CA SER A 149 25.05 14.72 -6.88
C SER A 149 24.94 13.63 -5.81
N PHE A 150 23.84 12.90 -5.89
CA PHE A 150 23.64 11.70 -5.06
C PHE A 150 22.91 10.60 -5.84
N PHE A 151 23.17 9.39 -5.42
CA PHE A 151 22.58 8.18 -5.95
C PHE A 151 21.69 7.54 -4.90
N THR A 152 20.46 7.19 -5.30
CA THR A 152 19.51 6.51 -4.41
C THR A 152 19.11 5.18 -5.01
N LEU A 153 19.23 4.12 -4.22
CA LEU A 153 18.71 2.78 -4.53
C LEU A 153 17.52 2.51 -3.64
N LEU A 154 16.49 1.92 -4.22
CA LEU A 154 15.27 1.51 -3.53
C LEU A 154 14.94 0.07 -3.92
N ALA A 155 14.49 -0.72 -2.95
CA ALA A 155 13.98 -2.06 -3.18
C ALA A 155 12.84 -2.36 -2.22
N ASP A 156 11.76 -2.92 -2.74
CA ASP A 156 10.62 -3.40 -1.98
C ASP A 156 10.34 -4.85 -2.32
N TYR A 157 10.07 -5.65 -1.30
CA TYR A 157 9.62 -7.02 -1.42
C TYR A 157 8.28 -7.19 -0.72
N THR A 158 7.29 -7.64 -1.45
CA THR A 158 5.94 -7.87 -0.94
C THR A 158 5.56 -9.33 -1.07
N LYS A 159 4.93 -9.89 -0.03
CA LYS A 159 4.36 -11.24 -0.03
C LYS A 159 2.97 -11.25 0.56
N GLN A 160 2.00 -11.79 -0.20
CA GLN A 160 0.63 -11.99 0.27
C GLN A 160 0.13 -13.37 -0.20
N GLY A 161 0.00 -14.31 0.74
CA GLY A 161 -0.32 -15.68 0.42
C GLY A 161 0.74 -16.34 -0.47
N VAL A 162 0.33 -16.74 -1.67
CA VAL A 162 1.21 -17.34 -2.69
C VAL A 162 1.82 -16.29 -3.64
N PHE A 163 1.34 -15.05 -3.59
CA PHE A 163 1.80 -13.98 -4.47
C PHE A 163 2.99 -13.25 -3.86
N THR A 164 3.98 -12.98 -4.69
CA THR A 164 5.16 -12.19 -4.36
C THR A 164 5.37 -11.12 -5.42
N GLU A 165 5.83 -9.96 -4.98
CA GLU A 165 6.20 -8.86 -5.86
C GLU A 165 7.54 -8.30 -5.37
N THR A 166 8.43 -8.01 -6.31
CA THR A 166 9.70 -7.35 -6.03
C THR A 166 9.80 -6.12 -6.92
N LEU A 167 9.98 -4.97 -6.32
CA LEU A 167 10.25 -3.72 -6.98
C LEU A 167 11.68 -3.28 -6.65
N ALA A 168 12.41 -2.80 -7.66
CA ALA A 168 13.71 -2.17 -7.46
C ALA A 168 13.82 -0.93 -8.33
N GLY A 169 14.43 0.10 -7.80
CA GLY A 169 14.62 1.36 -8.49
C GLY A 169 15.95 2.00 -8.17
N ALA A 170 16.45 2.79 -9.11
CA ALA A 170 17.63 3.61 -8.94
C ALA A 170 17.32 5.03 -9.42
N LEU A 171 17.76 6.03 -8.66
CA LEU A 171 17.62 7.42 -8.98
C LEU A 171 18.98 8.10 -8.87
N TYR A 172 19.39 8.79 -9.90
CA TYR A 172 20.52 9.69 -9.86
C TYR A 172 19.99 11.14 -9.84
N SER A 173 20.41 11.91 -8.85
CA SER A 173 19.99 13.30 -8.68
C SER A 173 21.19 14.23 -8.79
N TRP A 174 21.01 15.29 -9.56
CA TRP A 174 22.01 16.32 -9.74
C TRP A 174 21.45 17.68 -9.26
N LYS A 175 22.21 18.35 -8.40
CA LYS A 175 21.92 19.69 -7.92
C LYS A 175 22.36 20.70 -8.98
N LEU A 176 21.44 21.49 -9.48
CA LEU A 176 21.69 22.43 -10.59
C LEU A 176 22.20 23.80 -10.13
N ASP A 177 21.96 24.14 -8.87
CA ASP A 177 22.27 25.45 -8.33
C ASP A 177 22.80 25.32 -6.90
N ASP A 178 23.79 26.15 -6.57
CA ASP A 178 24.50 26.18 -5.29
C ASP A 178 23.90 27.16 -4.28
N ILE A 179 22.82 27.83 -4.65
CA ILE A 179 22.21 28.94 -3.91
C ILE A 179 21.13 28.37 -2.94
N GLU A 180 20.75 29.17 -1.95
CA GLU A 180 19.83 28.90 -0.82
C GLU A 180 18.55 28.08 -1.14
N ASP A 181 18.22 27.85 -2.41
CA ASP A 181 17.07 27.03 -2.85
C ASP A 181 17.51 26.05 -3.98
N PRO A 182 18.09 24.89 -3.62
CA PRO A 182 18.65 23.95 -4.59
C PRO A 182 17.57 23.33 -5.47
N LYS A 183 17.75 23.43 -6.79
CA LYS A 183 16.91 22.75 -7.78
C LYS A 183 17.52 21.41 -8.16
N TYR A 184 16.70 20.36 -8.21
CA TYR A 184 17.10 19.01 -8.61
C TYR A 184 16.39 18.62 -9.92
N ILE A 185 17.09 17.84 -10.72
CA ILE A 185 16.52 17.13 -11.89
C ILE A 185 16.50 15.64 -11.58
#